data_74c7aa92d213b91eb42ceb0beb760cad
#
_entry.id   74c7aa92d213b91eb42ceb0beb760cad
#
_cell.length_a   1.000
_cell.length_b   1.000
_cell.length_c   1.000
_cell.angle_alpha   90.00
_cell.angle_beta   90.00
_cell.angle_gamma   90.00
#
_symmetry.space_group_name_H-M   'P 1'
#
loop_
_entity.id
_entity.type
_entity.pdbx_description
1 polymer ?
#
loop_
_entity_poly.entity_id
_entity_poly.type
_entity_poly.pdbx_seq_one_letter_code
_entity_poly.pdbx_strand_id
1 'polypeptide(L)'
;KKRDQEDVSDPNARSHSTIISIPNAEGVLEQFEVYEASNFDPALQARFPEIRAYSGKGLSDKGSMLKLSISPQGIQTMVFRNNGKPNEYIEPYSQDHTVYAVFKSQRVKGGLPWTCSTQDQQLAAGLNNRVNELGIEADNGVLKTMRLAQSVTAEYSNFFGATSSAQVALVLAAVNATMTRTNGCYEKDLALHLNLIPNTTDVFYYNPATDPYTFPISNWNAQLQATLTSVIGEANYDIGHLFGASGGG
;
A
#
# COMPACT_ATOMS: atom_id res chain seq x y z
N LYS A 1 7.93 12.92 -13.37
CA LYS A 1 9.17 12.13 -13.47
C LYS A 1 9.36 11.35 -12.18
N LYS A 2 9.77 10.10 -12.32
CA LYS A 2 9.98 9.13 -11.26
C LYS A 2 11.23 9.50 -10.45
N ARG A 3 11.13 9.44 -9.13
CA ARG A 3 12.32 9.50 -8.27
C ARG A 3 12.92 8.10 -8.24
N ASP A 4 14.15 7.94 -8.72
CA ASP A 4 14.87 6.70 -8.53
C ASP A 4 15.10 6.50 -7.03
N GLN A 5 14.78 5.32 -6.53
CA GLN A 5 14.76 5.01 -5.09
C GLN A 5 16.15 5.02 -4.42
N GLU A 6 17.22 5.19 -5.19
CA GLU A 6 18.59 5.20 -4.69
C GLU A 6 19.07 6.55 -4.16
N ASP A 7 18.27 7.64 -4.32
CA ASP A 7 18.80 8.97 -4.04
C ASP A 7 17.87 9.87 -3.22
N VAL A 8 17.69 9.51 -1.95
CA VAL A 8 17.04 10.39 -0.97
C VAL A 8 17.88 11.66 -0.71
N SER A 9 19.14 11.67 -1.13
CA SER A 9 20.10 12.78 -0.94
C SER A 9 20.33 13.60 -2.22
N ASP A 10 19.77 13.21 -3.39
CA ASP A 10 19.97 13.97 -4.63
C ASP A 10 19.31 15.34 -4.56
N PRO A 11 20.08 16.44 -4.60
CA PRO A 11 19.54 17.79 -4.66
C PRO A 11 18.62 18.02 -5.88
N ASN A 12 18.80 17.25 -6.98
CA ASN A 12 17.96 17.31 -8.17
C ASN A 12 16.59 16.64 -7.98
N ALA A 13 16.41 15.76 -6.98
CA ALA A 13 15.12 15.14 -6.68
C ALA A 13 14.04 16.19 -6.34
N ARG A 14 14.43 17.37 -5.84
CA ARG A 14 13.55 18.51 -5.58
C ARG A 14 13.06 19.21 -6.85
N SER A 15 13.72 19.03 -7.99
CA SER A 15 13.35 19.67 -9.25
C SER A 15 12.03 19.17 -9.86
N HIS A 16 11.43 18.12 -9.27
CA HIS A 16 10.20 17.48 -9.73
C HIS A 16 9.09 17.46 -8.67
N SER A 17 9.22 18.27 -7.63
CA SER A 17 8.13 18.49 -6.66
C SER A 17 7.17 19.58 -7.14
N THR A 18 5.94 19.53 -6.63
CA THR A 18 4.93 20.58 -6.82
C THR A 18 4.22 20.84 -5.52
N ILE A 19 3.62 22.03 -5.39
CA ILE A 19 2.82 22.38 -4.21
C ILE A 19 1.36 22.18 -4.55
N ILE A 20 0.65 21.43 -3.70
CA ILE A 20 -0.79 21.25 -3.77
C ILE A 20 -1.44 21.74 -2.48
N SER A 21 -2.72 22.11 -2.58
CA SER A 21 -3.56 22.45 -1.43
C SER A 21 -4.68 21.44 -1.30
N ILE A 22 -4.83 20.85 -0.12
CA ILE A 22 -5.92 19.91 0.19
C ILE A 22 -6.63 20.37 1.48
N PRO A 23 -7.95 20.12 1.63
CA PRO A 23 -8.65 20.43 2.86
C PRO A 23 -8.28 19.46 3.99
N ASN A 24 -8.20 19.99 5.21
CA ASN A 24 -8.19 19.16 6.41
C ASN A 24 -9.62 18.88 6.90
N ALA A 25 -9.77 18.13 7.99
CA ALA A 25 -11.08 17.76 8.52
C ALA A 25 -11.90 18.93 9.11
N GLU A 26 -11.29 20.10 9.28
CA GLU A 26 -11.94 21.37 9.65
C GLU A 26 -12.33 22.20 8.42
N GLY A 27 -12.03 21.74 7.19
CA GLY A 27 -12.31 22.47 5.95
C GLY A 27 -11.27 23.55 5.60
N VAL A 28 -10.15 23.61 6.33
CA VAL A 28 -9.06 24.55 6.05
C VAL A 28 -8.13 23.97 5.00
N LEU A 29 -7.76 24.75 3.98
CA LEU A 29 -6.78 24.34 2.98
C LEU A 29 -5.37 24.36 3.56
N GLU A 30 -4.69 23.24 3.45
CA GLU A 30 -3.29 23.06 3.85
C GLU A 30 -2.41 22.76 2.63
N GLN A 31 -1.21 23.32 2.63
CA GLN A 31 -0.26 23.13 1.53
C GLN A 31 0.73 22.02 1.82
N PHE A 32 1.01 21.23 0.79
CA PHE A 32 1.99 20.16 0.80
C PHE A 32 2.89 20.27 -0.44
N GLU A 33 4.19 20.12 -0.23
CA GLU A 33 5.15 19.88 -1.31
C GLU A 33 5.17 18.39 -1.62
N VAL A 34 4.70 18.00 -2.80
CA VAL A 34 4.54 16.59 -3.20
C VAL A 34 5.47 16.20 -4.33
N TYR A 35 5.91 14.95 -4.31
CA TYR A 35 6.68 14.29 -5.37
C TYR A 35 6.14 12.89 -5.61
N GLU A 36 6.35 12.36 -6.83
CA GLU A 36 5.92 11.01 -7.17
C GLU A 36 6.71 9.97 -6.37
N ALA A 37 5.98 9.05 -5.74
CA ALA A 37 6.49 7.93 -4.96
C ALA A 37 5.71 6.67 -5.34
N SER A 38 6.04 6.11 -6.51
CA SER A 38 5.31 4.96 -7.07
C SER A 38 5.44 3.73 -6.19
N ASN A 39 4.33 3.01 -6.02
CA ASN A 39 4.31 1.68 -5.39
C ASN A 39 4.53 0.55 -6.42
N PHE A 40 4.79 0.89 -7.70
CA PHE A 40 4.85 -0.07 -8.79
C PHE A 40 6.27 -0.22 -9.31
N ASP A 41 6.61 -1.45 -9.70
CA ASP A 41 7.73 -1.67 -10.60
C ASP A 41 7.61 -0.81 -11.86
N PRO A 42 8.70 -0.32 -12.46
CA PRO A 42 8.68 0.48 -13.67
C PRO A 42 7.86 -0.10 -14.83
N ALA A 43 7.93 -1.41 -15.03
CA ALA A 43 7.17 -2.05 -16.11
C ALA A 43 5.67 -2.09 -15.82
N LEU A 44 5.26 -2.29 -14.56
CA LEU A 44 3.86 -2.20 -14.14
C LEU A 44 3.36 -0.76 -14.26
N GLN A 45 4.16 0.23 -13.83
CA GLN A 45 3.80 1.64 -13.92
C GLN A 45 3.61 2.10 -15.38
N ALA A 46 4.41 1.57 -16.32
CA ALA A 46 4.27 1.88 -17.74
C ALA A 46 2.98 1.32 -18.35
N ARG A 47 2.47 0.20 -17.84
CA ARG A 47 1.19 -0.40 -18.27
C ARG A 47 -0.02 0.37 -17.73
N PHE A 48 0.10 1.00 -16.57
CA PHE A 48 -0.99 1.71 -15.88
C PHE A 48 -0.55 3.14 -15.51
N PRO A 49 -0.31 4.00 -16.51
CA PRO A 49 0.24 5.33 -16.29
C PRO A 49 -0.69 6.29 -15.54
N GLU A 50 -1.99 5.98 -15.52
CA GLU A 50 -3.03 6.77 -14.84
C GLU A 50 -3.16 6.46 -13.34
N ILE A 51 -2.57 5.36 -12.85
CA ILE A 51 -2.58 4.99 -11.43
C ILE A 51 -1.26 5.46 -10.80
N ARG A 52 -1.33 6.45 -9.92
CA ARG A 52 -0.14 7.12 -9.36
C ARG A 52 -0.18 7.16 -7.84
N ALA A 53 1.00 7.21 -7.25
CA ALA A 53 1.18 7.46 -5.83
C ALA A 53 2.20 8.59 -5.61
N TYR A 54 1.95 9.39 -4.59
CA TYR A 54 2.78 10.55 -4.23
C TYR A 54 3.03 10.57 -2.73
N SER A 55 4.16 11.13 -2.37
CA SER A 55 4.50 11.47 -1.00
C SER A 55 4.68 12.99 -0.88
N GLY A 56 4.32 13.56 0.26
CA GLY A 56 4.42 15.00 0.44
C GLY A 56 4.80 15.39 1.86
N LYS A 57 5.41 16.57 1.96
CA LYS A 57 5.74 17.23 3.24
C LYS A 57 4.81 18.41 3.46
N GLY A 58 4.24 18.54 4.67
CA GLY A 58 3.43 19.67 5.05
C GLY A 58 4.22 20.97 5.08
N LEU A 59 3.71 22.01 4.39
CA LEU A 59 4.23 23.36 4.43
C LEU A 59 3.49 24.20 5.47
N SER A 60 2.18 24.03 5.57
CA SER A 60 1.32 24.70 6.55
C SER A 60 1.45 24.10 7.95
N ASP A 61 1.48 22.77 8.06
CA ASP A 61 1.75 22.02 9.30
C ASP A 61 3.08 21.28 9.15
N LYS A 62 4.16 21.92 9.59
CA LYS A 62 5.51 21.40 9.50
C LYS A 62 5.64 20.11 10.31
N GLY A 63 6.07 19.05 9.64
CA GLY A 63 6.21 17.71 10.21
C GLY A 63 5.02 16.80 9.93
N SER A 64 3.92 17.28 9.35
CA SER A 64 2.93 16.41 8.73
C SER A 64 3.46 15.80 7.44
N MET A 65 3.03 14.59 7.13
CA MET A 65 3.40 13.86 5.91
C MET A 65 2.13 13.42 5.19
N LEU A 66 2.06 13.71 3.89
CA LEU A 66 0.96 13.30 3.02
C LEU A 66 1.36 12.05 2.23
N LYS A 67 0.47 11.08 2.18
CA LYS A 67 0.43 10.01 1.19
C LYS A 67 -0.81 10.18 0.35
N LEU A 68 -0.63 10.21 -0.97
CA LEU A 68 -1.67 10.53 -1.94
C LEU A 68 -1.66 9.50 -3.07
N SER A 69 -2.81 8.87 -3.32
CA SER A 69 -3.07 8.02 -4.48
C SER A 69 -4.03 8.74 -5.42
N ILE A 70 -3.72 8.71 -6.72
CA ILE A 70 -4.55 9.25 -7.79
C ILE A 70 -4.80 8.17 -8.83
N SER A 71 -6.05 8.00 -9.22
CA SER A 71 -6.46 7.07 -10.27
C SER A 71 -7.74 7.58 -10.94
N PRO A 72 -8.24 6.94 -12.01
CA PRO A 72 -9.57 7.23 -12.57
C PRO A 72 -10.71 7.06 -11.56
N GLN A 73 -10.52 6.31 -10.47
CA GLN A 73 -11.47 6.17 -9.35
C GLN A 73 -11.39 7.32 -8.33
N GLY A 74 -10.60 8.36 -8.61
CA GLY A 74 -10.48 9.54 -7.77
C GLY A 74 -9.20 9.59 -6.95
N ILE A 75 -9.24 10.43 -5.91
CA ILE A 75 -8.12 10.73 -5.02
C ILE A 75 -8.36 10.07 -3.68
N GLN A 76 -7.33 9.45 -3.13
CA GLN A 76 -7.33 8.95 -1.76
C GLN A 76 -6.08 9.42 -1.04
N THR A 77 -6.23 9.91 0.19
CA THR A 77 -5.09 10.42 0.96
C THR A 77 -5.02 9.81 2.36
N MET A 78 -3.83 9.92 2.94
CA MET A 78 -3.59 9.80 4.37
C MET A 78 -2.59 10.89 4.76
N VAL A 79 -2.98 11.74 5.70
CA VAL A 79 -2.11 12.74 6.30
C VAL A 79 -1.70 12.24 7.69
N PHE A 80 -0.42 11.95 7.84
CA PHE A 80 0.17 11.66 9.15
C PHE A 80 0.34 12.97 9.90
N ARG A 81 -0.26 13.04 11.07
CA ARG A 81 -0.15 14.19 11.96
C ARG A 81 0.87 13.93 13.06
N ASN A 82 1.46 14.98 13.58
CA ASN A 82 2.39 14.95 14.70
C ASN A 82 1.68 15.23 16.03
N ASN A 83 2.44 15.10 17.12
CA ASN A 83 2.03 15.52 18.47
C ASN A 83 0.75 14.87 18.97
N GLY A 84 0.54 13.59 18.63
CA GLY A 84 -0.64 12.82 19.08
C GLY A 84 -1.95 13.20 18.42
N LYS A 85 -1.91 14.08 17.42
CA LYS A 85 -3.11 14.39 16.61
C LYS A 85 -3.51 13.16 15.78
N PRO A 86 -4.82 12.92 15.57
CA PRO A 86 -5.29 11.82 14.72
C PRO A 86 -4.90 12.06 13.27
N ASN A 87 -4.57 10.98 12.54
CA ASN A 87 -4.36 11.05 11.11
C ASN A 87 -5.66 11.44 10.39
N GLU A 88 -5.53 12.06 9.22
CA GLU A 88 -6.66 12.51 8.42
C GLU A 88 -6.67 11.83 7.06
N TYR A 89 -7.86 11.68 6.49
CA TYR A 89 -8.10 10.96 5.25
C TYR A 89 -9.00 11.77 4.33
N ILE A 90 -8.77 11.64 3.03
CA ILE A 90 -9.70 12.06 1.98
C ILE A 90 -10.02 10.82 1.15
N GLU A 91 -11.30 10.56 0.91
CA GLU A 91 -11.78 9.44 0.09
C GLU A 91 -12.96 9.86 -0.78
N PRO A 92 -13.14 9.27 -1.98
CA PRO A 92 -14.36 9.42 -2.75
C PRO A 92 -15.56 8.96 -1.91
N TYR A 93 -16.60 9.78 -1.84
CA TYR A 93 -17.84 9.47 -1.14
C TYR A 93 -18.94 9.07 -2.12
N SER A 94 -19.07 9.78 -3.25
CA SER A 94 -20.04 9.46 -4.29
C SER A 94 -19.47 8.47 -5.30
N GLN A 95 -20.35 7.67 -5.92
CA GLN A 95 -19.99 6.69 -6.95
C GLN A 95 -19.40 7.32 -8.21
N ASP A 96 -19.77 8.56 -8.52
CA ASP A 96 -19.23 9.33 -9.64
C ASP A 96 -17.92 10.06 -9.31
N HIS A 97 -17.40 9.87 -8.10
CA HIS A 97 -16.15 10.46 -7.57
C HIS A 97 -16.12 12.00 -7.61
N THR A 98 -17.28 12.66 -7.60
CA THR A 98 -17.37 14.14 -7.58
C THR A 98 -17.43 14.71 -6.17
N VAL A 99 -17.83 13.89 -5.19
CA VAL A 99 -17.92 14.28 -3.77
C VAL A 99 -16.92 13.46 -2.96
N TYR A 100 -16.18 14.14 -2.08
CA TYR A 100 -15.17 13.55 -1.23
C TYR A 100 -15.50 13.74 0.24
N ALA A 101 -15.27 12.71 1.05
CA ALA A 101 -15.30 12.78 2.50
C ALA A 101 -13.91 13.11 3.04
N VAL A 102 -13.84 14.08 3.96
CA VAL A 102 -12.63 14.41 4.73
C VAL A 102 -12.89 14.07 6.19
N PHE A 103 -12.08 13.20 6.77
CA PHE A 103 -12.33 12.72 8.13
C PHE A 103 -11.04 12.38 8.89
N LYS A 104 -11.16 12.31 10.22
CA LYS A 104 -10.08 11.93 11.14
C LYS A 104 -10.17 10.45 11.50
N SER A 105 -9.01 9.84 11.73
CA SER A 105 -8.96 8.51 12.33
C SER A 105 -9.65 8.51 13.69
N GLN A 106 -10.60 7.62 13.88
CA GLN A 106 -11.27 7.40 15.16
C GLN A 106 -10.64 6.27 15.99
N ARG A 107 -9.49 5.74 15.56
CA ARG A 107 -8.83 4.63 16.26
C ARG A 107 -8.40 5.05 17.66
N VAL A 108 -8.89 4.30 18.64
CA VAL A 108 -8.37 4.34 20.01
C VAL A 108 -7.17 3.39 20.07
N LYS A 109 -6.03 3.89 20.55
CA LYS A 109 -4.82 3.08 20.72
C LYS A 109 -5.12 1.88 21.63
N GLY A 110 -4.83 0.66 21.17
CA GLY A 110 -5.08 -0.59 21.89
C GLY A 110 -6.48 -1.19 21.71
N GLY A 111 -7.38 -0.53 20.99
CA GLY A 111 -8.73 -1.01 20.69
C GLY A 111 -8.84 -1.69 19.33
N LEU A 112 -8.11 -2.79 19.10
CA LEU A 112 -8.33 -3.58 17.87
C LEU A 112 -9.59 -4.43 18.06
N PRO A 113 -10.53 -4.40 17.09
CA PRO A 113 -11.78 -5.16 17.17
C PRO A 113 -11.60 -6.66 16.94
N TRP A 114 -10.39 -7.12 16.72
CA TRP A 114 -10.04 -8.51 16.43
C TRP A 114 -8.71 -8.90 17.06
N THR A 115 -8.56 -10.21 17.34
CA THR A 115 -7.30 -10.78 17.84
C THR A 115 -6.62 -11.50 16.67
N CYS A 116 -5.36 -11.18 16.42
CA CYS A 116 -4.55 -11.90 15.42
C CYS A 116 -4.41 -13.36 15.86
N SER A 117 -4.79 -14.30 14.99
CA SER A 117 -4.66 -15.74 15.22
C SER A 117 -3.40 -16.34 14.60
N THR A 118 -2.51 -15.52 14.05
CA THR A 118 -1.25 -15.98 13.48
C THR A 118 -0.38 -16.60 14.56
N GLN A 119 0.04 -17.84 14.37
CA GLN A 119 0.93 -18.54 15.29
C GLN A 119 2.39 -18.18 14.98
N ASP A 120 2.95 -17.27 15.79
CA ASP A 120 4.32 -16.74 15.60
C ASP A 120 5.44 -17.69 16.02
N GLN A 121 5.14 -18.86 16.58
CA GLN A 121 6.15 -19.72 17.20
C GLN A 121 7.27 -20.17 16.24
N GLN A 122 6.96 -20.46 14.99
CA GLN A 122 7.97 -20.86 14.00
C GLN A 122 8.77 -19.66 13.45
N LEU A 123 8.13 -18.52 13.33
CA LEU A 123 8.76 -17.28 12.86
C LEU A 123 9.74 -16.74 13.91
N ALA A 124 9.34 -16.73 15.18
CA ALA A 124 10.16 -16.27 16.29
C ALA A 124 11.45 -17.12 16.47
N ALA A 125 11.37 -18.44 16.32
CA ALA A 125 12.54 -19.31 16.39
C ALA A 125 13.51 -19.06 15.22
N GLY A 126 13.01 -18.87 14.00
CA GLY A 126 13.82 -18.55 12.83
C GLY A 126 14.44 -17.15 12.89
N LEU A 127 13.72 -16.16 13.42
CA LEU A 127 14.20 -14.79 13.64
C LEU A 127 15.29 -14.72 14.71
N ASN A 128 15.12 -15.39 15.84
CA ASN A 128 16.11 -15.43 16.91
C ASN A 128 17.41 -16.05 16.44
N ASN A 129 17.38 -17.09 15.61
CA ASN A 129 18.57 -17.68 15.03
C ASN A 129 19.26 -16.72 14.05
N ARG A 130 18.52 -16.03 13.19
CA ARG A 130 19.06 -15.02 12.26
C ARG A 130 19.63 -13.78 12.96
N VAL A 131 18.97 -13.29 14.01
CA VAL A 131 19.47 -12.16 14.79
C VAL A 131 20.79 -12.50 15.47
N ASN A 132 20.98 -13.73 15.95
CA ASN A 132 22.23 -14.20 16.54
C ASN A 132 23.35 -14.39 15.49
N GLU A 133 23.01 -14.70 14.23
CA GLU A 133 23.99 -14.88 13.16
C GLU A 133 24.41 -13.58 12.46
N LEU A 134 23.48 -12.60 12.34
CA LEU A 134 23.72 -11.40 11.53
C LEU A 134 24.22 -10.20 12.32
N GLY A 135 24.25 -10.27 13.66
CA GLY A 135 24.46 -9.07 14.48
C GLY A 135 23.32 -8.05 14.29
N ILE A 136 23.02 -7.26 15.30
CA ILE A 136 22.09 -6.14 15.18
C ILE A 136 22.76 -5.07 14.32
N GLU A 137 22.49 -5.02 13.03
CA GLU A 137 22.84 -3.85 12.25
C GLU A 137 21.95 -2.70 12.72
N ALA A 138 22.58 -1.70 13.31
CA ALA A 138 21.93 -0.44 13.64
C ALA A 138 21.31 0.17 12.36
N ASP A 139 20.21 0.91 12.52
CA ASP A 139 19.62 1.72 11.46
C ASP A 139 20.72 2.52 10.74
N ASN A 140 20.92 2.22 9.46
CA ASN A 140 21.90 2.91 8.62
C ASN A 140 21.29 4.10 7.85
N GLY A 141 20.04 4.48 8.18
CA GLY A 141 19.33 5.58 7.53
C GLY A 141 18.91 5.30 6.08
N VAL A 142 19.00 4.05 5.61
CA VAL A 142 18.66 3.67 4.24
C VAL A 142 17.26 3.07 4.17
N LEU A 143 16.41 3.63 3.31
CA LEU A 143 15.13 3.04 2.97
C LEU A 143 15.34 1.75 2.17
N LYS A 144 14.87 0.63 2.70
CA LYS A 144 14.91 -0.67 2.02
C LYS A 144 13.64 -0.86 1.19
N THR A 145 13.79 -1.45 -0.01
CA THR A 145 12.66 -1.80 -0.87
C THR A 145 12.55 -3.31 -0.98
N MET A 146 11.33 -3.85 -0.79
CA MET A 146 11.02 -5.25 -1.01
C MET A 146 10.00 -5.41 -2.14
N ARG A 147 10.15 -6.50 -2.92
CA ARG A 147 9.26 -6.85 -4.02
C ARG A 147 8.01 -7.55 -3.46
N LEU A 148 6.84 -6.97 -3.72
CA LEU A 148 5.56 -7.49 -3.25
C LEU A 148 4.80 -8.18 -4.39
N ALA A 149 4.48 -9.46 -4.24
CA ALA A 149 3.49 -10.18 -5.02
C ALA A 149 2.14 -10.07 -4.31
N GLN A 150 1.31 -9.11 -4.74
CA GLN A 150 -0.04 -8.94 -4.20
C GLN A 150 -1.02 -9.77 -5.01
N SER A 151 -1.70 -10.72 -4.37
CA SER A 151 -2.85 -11.42 -4.94
C SER A 151 -4.16 -10.87 -4.39
N VAL A 152 -5.26 -11.09 -5.13
CA VAL A 152 -6.60 -10.73 -4.70
C VAL A 152 -7.58 -11.86 -4.97
N THR A 153 -8.57 -12.08 -4.07
CA THR A 153 -9.67 -13.00 -4.33
C THR A 153 -10.63 -12.42 -5.38
N ALA A 154 -11.45 -13.26 -5.97
CA ALA A 154 -12.47 -12.82 -6.92
C ALA A 154 -13.52 -11.91 -6.26
N GLU A 155 -13.86 -12.16 -5.00
CA GLU A 155 -14.79 -11.32 -4.24
C GLU A 155 -14.23 -9.91 -4.02
N TYR A 156 -12.91 -9.78 -3.76
CA TYR A 156 -12.25 -8.48 -3.67
C TYR A 156 -12.35 -7.73 -5.00
N SER A 157 -12.05 -8.39 -6.12
CA SER A 157 -12.16 -7.80 -7.45
C SER A 157 -13.59 -7.35 -7.75
N ASN A 158 -14.56 -8.21 -7.47
CA ASN A 158 -15.97 -7.94 -7.72
C ASN A 158 -16.51 -6.79 -6.85
N PHE A 159 -16.01 -6.63 -5.64
CA PHE A 159 -16.34 -5.49 -4.77
C PHE A 159 -15.99 -4.15 -5.43
N PHE A 160 -14.89 -4.09 -6.18
CA PHE A 160 -14.49 -2.92 -6.95
C PHE A 160 -15.07 -2.88 -8.37
N GLY A 161 -16.05 -3.74 -8.68
CA GLY A 161 -16.75 -3.77 -9.96
C GLY A 161 -16.01 -4.49 -11.10
N ALA A 162 -14.92 -5.20 -10.78
CA ALA A 162 -14.14 -5.95 -11.76
C ALA A 162 -14.57 -7.43 -11.77
N THR A 163 -15.20 -7.86 -12.86
CA THR A 163 -15.65 -9.25 -13.09
C THR A 163 -14.83 -10.00 -14.14
N SER A 164 -13.85 -9.33 -14.73
CA SER A 164 -12.92 -9.91 -15.71
C SER A 164 -11.60 -9.16 -15.72
N SER A 165 -10.58 -9.75 -16.31
CA SER A 165 -9.24 -9.14 -16.47
C SER A 165 -9.24 -7.85 -17.31
N ALA A 166 -10.26 -7.60 -18.13
CA ALA A 166 -10.41 -6.34 -18.85
C ALA A 166 -10.60 -5.13 -17.89
N GLN A 167 -11.00 -5.38 -16.65
CA GLN A 167 -11.26 -4.38 -15.62
C GLN A 167 -10.15 -4.36 -14.54
N VAL A 168 -8.99 -4.94 -14.84
CA VAL A 168 -7.85 -5.05 -13.88
C VAL A 168 -7.43 -3.70 -13.29
N ALA A 169 -7.56 -2.61 -14.03
CA ALA A 169 -7.21 -1.27 -13.56
C ALA A 169 -8.05 -0.82 -12.35
N LEU A 170 -9.31 -1.26 -12.23
CA LEU A 170 -10.16 -0.96 -11.06
C LEU A 170 -9.56 -1.58 -9.79
N VAL A 171 -9.18 -2.85 -9.87
CA VAL A 171 -8.59 -3.60 -8.75
C VAL A 171 -7.21 -3.03 -8.41
N LEU A 172 -6.38 -2.79 -9.43
CA LEU A 172 -5.03 -2.27 -9.22
C LEU A 172 -5.05 -0.86 -8.61
N ALA A 173 -6.04 -0.02 -8.95
CA ALA A 173 -6.21 1.29 -8.33
C ALA A 173 -6.54 1.17 -6.82
N ALA A 174 -7.41 0.24 -6.44
CA ALA A 174 -7.74 -0.04 -5.04
C ALA A 174 -6.53 -0.58 -4.27
N VAL A 175 -5.78 -1.51 -4.87
CA VAL A 175 -4.52 -2.02 -4.32
C VAL A 175 -3.51 -0.88 -4.14
N ASN A 176 -3.33 -0.01 -5.15
CA ASN A 176 -2.41 1.13 -5.08
C ASN A 176 -2.77 2.09 -3.94
N ALA A 177 -4.07 2.40 -3.76
CA ALA A 177 -4.52 3.27 -2.68
C ALA A 177 -4.20 2.69 -1.29
N THR A 178 -4.42 1.38 -1.11
CA THR A 178 -4.07 0.67 0.12
C THR A 178 -2.55 0.66 0.33
N MET A 179 -1.78 0.32 -0.70
CA MET A 179 -0.32 0.28 -0.63
C MET A 179 0.30 1.66 -0.36
N THR A 180 -0.27 2.73 -0.92
CA THR A 180 0.18 4.10 -0.65
C THR A 180 0.12 4.44 0.84
N ARG A 181 -0.96 4.03 1.52
CA ARG A 181 -1.12 4.22 2.98
C ARG A 181 -0.24 3.29 3.80
N THR A 182 -0.18 2.03 3.42
CA THR A 182 0.66 1.01 4.08
C THR A 182 2.14 1.38 4.00
N ASN A 183 2.63 1.75 2.83
CA ASN A 183 3.99 2.23 2.65
C ASN A 183 4.27 3.49 3.47
N GLY A 184 3.26 4.37 3.64
CA GLY A 184 3.39 5.51 4.54
C GLY A 184 3.71 5.12 5.99
N CYS A 185 3.09 4.05 6.50
CA CYS A 185 3.39 3.51 7.83
C CYS A 185 4.76 2.83 7.85
N TYR A 186 5.05 1.98 6.87
CA TYR A 186 6.29 1.19 6.83
C TYR A 186 7.54 2.06 6.60
N GLU A 187 7.46 3.05 5.73
CA GLU A 187 8.55 4.00 5.52
C GLU A 187 8.86 4.79 6.78
N LYS A 188 7.80 5.21 7.50
CA LYS A 188 7.95 5.98 8.74
C LYS A 188 8.50 5.17 9.90
N ASP A 189 8.00 3.95 10.08
CA ASP A 189 8.23 3.18 11.30
C ASP A 189 9.32 2.10 11.12
N LEU A 190 9.54 1.62 9.88
CA LEU A 190 10.44 0.50 9.57
C LEU A 190 11.53 0.84 8.56
N ALA A 191 11.53 2.04 7.97
CA ALA A 191 12.37 2.40 6.82
C ALA A 191 12.24 1.38 5.66
N LEU A 192 11.04 0.89 5.40
CA LEU A 192 10.71 -0.13 4.41
C LEU A 192 9.68 0.38 3.41
N HIS A 193 9.90 0.11 2.13
CA HIS A 193 8.94 0.33 1.04
C HIS A 193 8.63 -0.97 0.32
N LEU A 194 7.34 -1.27 0.13
CA LEU A 194 6.87 -2.42 -0.64
C LEU A 194 6.54 -1.98 -2.07
N ASN A 195 7.18 -2.60 -3.05
CA ASN A 195 7.00 -2.29 -4.46
C ASN A 195 6.32 -3.46 -5.17
N LEU A 196 5.17 -3.22 -5.80
CA LEU A 196 4.44 -4.26 -6.54
C LEU A 196 5.26 -4.73 -7.73
N ILE A 197 5.41 -6.04 -7.86
CA ILE A 197 6.13 -6.67 -8.97
C ILE A 197 5.45 -6.44 -10.33
N PRO A 198 6.17 -6.52 -11.47
CA PRO A 198 5.61 -6.18 -12.78
C PRO A 198 4.41 -7.02 -13.19
N ASN A 199 4.37 -8.27 -12.78
CA ASN A 199 3.33 -9.24 -13.12
C ASN A 199 2.37 -9.58 -11.96
N THR A 200 2.26 -8.71 -10.96
CA THR A 200 1.33 -8.92 -9.82
C THR A 200 -0.12 -9.09 -10.26
N THR A 201 -0.52 -8.49 -11.40
CA THR A 201 -1.88 -8.63 -11.94
C THR A 201 -2.22 -10.03 -12.46
N ASP A 202 -1.24 -10.91 -12.65
CA ASP A 202 -1.46 -12.28 -13.11
C ASP A 202 -2.07 -13.17 -12.00
N VAL A 203 -2.03 -12.71 -10.76
CA VAL A 203 -2.65 -13.35 -9.59
C VAL A 203 -3.85 -12.57 -9.06
N PHE A 204 -4.50 -11.77 -9.91
CA PHE A 204 -5.79 -11.14 -9.64
C PHE A 204 -6.91 -12.03 -10.19
N TYR A 205 -7.83 -12.42 -9.33
CA TYR A 205 -8.94 -13.31 -9.70
C TYR A 205 -10.26 -12.55 -9.78
N TYR A 206 -11.17 -13.03 -10.63
CA TYR A 206 -12.42 -12.33 -10.96
C TYR A 206 -13.65 -13.24 -10.87
N ASN A 207 -13.47 -14.55 -10.93
CA ASN A 207 -14.57 -15.52 -10.87
C ASN A 207 -14.44 -16.37 -9.58
N PRO A 208 -15.38 -16.19 -8.61
CA PRO A 208 -15.35 -16.94 -7.35
C PRO A 208 -15.43 -18.46 -7.48
N ALA A 209 -15.94 -18.97 -8.63
CA ALA A 209 -16.04 -20.39 -8.88
C ALA A 209 -14.70 -21.04 -9.29
N THR A 210 -13.70 -20.24 -9.67
CA THR A 210 -12.44 -20.72 -10.24
C THR A 210 -11.20 -20.11 -9.58
N ASP A 211 -11.36 -19.18 -8.64
CA ASP A 211 -10.22 -18.65 -7.91
C ASP A 211 -9.62 -19.74 -6.98
N PRO A 212 -8.34 -19.67 -6.66
CA PRO A 212 -7.67 -20.71 -5.87
C PRO A 212 -7.97 -20.61 -4.36
N TYR A 213 -8.73 -19.60 -3.91
CA TYR A 213 -8.94 -19.30 -2.50
C TYR A 213 -10.28 -19.82 -2.00
N THR A 214 -10.24 -20.85 -1.19
CA THR A 214 -11.44 -21.52 -0.67
C THR A 214 -11.52 -21.39 0.86
N PHE A 215 -12.74 -21.36 1.39
CA PHE A 215 -12.96 -21.42 2.84
C PHE A 215 -12.58 -22.79 3.42
N PRO A 216 -12.16 -22.83 4.70
CA PRO A 216 -12.03 -21.69 5.63
C PRO A 216 -10.80 -20.84 5.35
N ILE A 217 -10.79 -19.59 5.81
CA ILE A 217 -9.70 -18.60 5.66
C ILE A 217 -8.33 -19.14 6.10
N SER A 218 -8.30 -20.07 7.06
CA SER A 218 -7.08 -20.76 7.49
C SER A 218 -6.33 -21.48 6.36
N ASN A 219 -6.99 -21.76 5.23
CA ASN A 219 -6.35 -22.36 4.05
C ASN A 219 -5.60 -21.33 3.20
N TRP A 220 -5.92 -20.05 3.32
CA TRP A 220 -5.49 -19.01 2.38
C TRP A 220 -3.96 -18.83 2.32
N ASN A 221 -3.26 -18.97 3.45
CA ASN A 221 -1.80 -18.87 3.44
C ASN A 221 -1.14 -19.95 2.59
N ALA A 222 -1.60 -21.22 2.71
CA ALA A 222 -1.09 -22.31 1.91
C ALA A 222 -1.48 -22.18 0.43
N GLN A 223 -2.72 -21.75 0.16
CA GLN A 223 -3.23 -21.51 -1.18
C GLN A 223 -2.50 -20.34 -1.86
N LEU A 224 -2.23 -19.26 -1.13
CA LEU A 224 -1.44 -18.13 -1.63
C LEU A 224 -0.03 -18.58 -1.99
N GLN A 225 0.65 -19.31 -1.10
CA GLN A 225 1.99 -19.83 -1.38
C GLN A 225 2.01 -20.68 -2.64
N ALA A 226 1.08 -21.65 -2.76
CA ALA A 226 0.98 -22.50 -3.94
C ALA A 226 0.73 -21.71 -5.23
N THR A 227 -0.15 -20.69 -5.16
CA THR A 227 -0.49 -19.82 -6.28
C THR A 227 0.73 -18.99 -6.71
N LEU A 228 1.41 -18.35 -5.78
CA LEU A 228 2.58 -17.52 -6.09
C LEU A 228 3.74 -18.36 -6.60
N THR A 229 3.97 -19.54 -6.03
CA THR A 229 5.00 -20.47 -6.52
C THR A 229 4.74 -20.88 -7.97
N SER A 230 3.48 -21.19 -8.33
CA SER A 230 3.13 -21.69 -9.66
C SER A 230 3.04 -20.59 -10.73
N VAL A 231 2.52 -19.41 -10.38
CA VAL A 231 2.23 -18.33 -11.35
C VAL A 231 3.36 -17.33 -11.44
N ILE A 232 3.94 -16.93 -10.31
CA ILE A 232 4.97 -15.89 -10.22
C ILE A 232 6.37 -16.49 -10.17
N GLY A 233 6.56 -17.58 -9.41
CA GLY A 233 7.86 -18.17 -9.08
C GLY A 233 8.55 -17.44 -7.92
N GLU A 234 9.03 -18.19 -6.95
CA GLU A 234 9.57 -17.68 -5.66
C GLU A 234 10.76 -16.73 -5.81
N ALA A 235 11.55 -16.84 -6.87
CA ALA A 235 12.68 -15.95 -7.12
C ALA A 235 12.27 -14.51 -7.54
N ASN A 236 11.00 -14.29 -7.86
CA ASN A 236 10.51 -13.04 -8.46
C ASN A 236 9.87 -12.08 -7.43
N TYR A 237 9.74 -12.48 -6.18
CA TYR A 237 9.20 -11.65 -5.11
C TYR A 237 9.89 -11.93 -3.76
N ASP A 238 9.74 -11.02 -2.81
CA ASP A 238 10.27 -11.15 -1.46
C ASP A 238 9.14 -11.39 -0.44
N ILE A 239 7.95 -10.83 -0.69
CA ILE A 239 6.76 -10.95 0.14
C ILE A 239 5.56 -11.27 -0.74
N GLY A 240 4.77 -12.27 -0.33
CA GLY A 240 3.45 -12.57 -0.88
C GLY A 240 2.35 -12.08 0.06
N HIS A 241 1.30 -11.46 -0.48
CA HIS A 241 0.15 -11.03 0.30
C HIS A 241 -1.16 -11.24 -0.45
N LEU A 242 -2.26 -11.46 0.26
CA LEU A 242 -3.60 -11.68 -0.29
C LEU A 242 -4.58 -10.64 0.27
N PHE A 243 -5.32 -9.97 -0.63
CA PHE A 243 -6.52 -9.23 -0.26
C PHE A 243 -7.77 -10.05 -0.55
N GLY A 244 -8.66 -10.15 0.43
CA GLY A 244 -9.98 -10.77 0.32
C GLY A 244 -11.08 -9.84 0.82
N ALA A 245 -12.31 -10.05 0.36
CA ALA A 245 -13.47 -9.25 0.76
C ALA A 245 -14.28 -9.87 1.91
N SER A 246 -13.97 -11.08 2.32
CA SER A 246 -14.68 -11.81 3.37
C SER A 246 -13.92 -11.76 4.69
N GLY A 247 -13.93 -10.65 5.35
CA GLY A 247 -13.47 -10.34 6.70
C GLY A 247 -12.57 -11.35 7.44
N GLY A 248 -11.50 -10.90 7.94
CA GLY A 248 -10.51 -11.61 8.72
C GLY A 248 -9.13 -11.21 8.23
N GLY A 249 -8.33 -10.67 9.04
CA GLY A 249 -6.96 -10.32 8.77
C GLY A 249 -6.02 -11.29 9.44
#